data_7725f7171c0582cf8fea60a72cb2fb16
#
_entry.id   7725f7171c0582cf8fea60a72cb2fb16
#
_cell.length_a   1.000
_cell.length_b   1.000
_cell.length_c   1.000
_cell.angle_alpha   90.00
_cell.angle_beta   90.00
_cell.angle_gamma   90.00
#
_symmetry.space_group_name_H-M   'P 1'
#
loop_
_entity.id
_entity.type
_entity.pdbx_description
1 polymer ?
#
loop_
_entity_poly.entity_id
_entity_poly.type
_entity_poly.pdbx_seq_one_letter_code
_entity_poly.pdbx_strand_id
1 'polypeptide(L)'
;EEDLHAERRIRMPAEEIQRKLDADFNNLKDTQADQMSEDRVAHLFKPGNYDITDNVGYYTSVAGLGKNPGDVTINGDVTVDAFNESDEGNATQNFWRSAENMTVKPSSGTNRWAVSQAAPFRRMNIQGDLDLYPKSYGWASGGYIADSKVSGTTESASQQQWYTRDTDYGAWDGGVWNMTFSGVNGAPATSFPEPPHTSVKSTPVSADVPY
;
A
#
# COMPACT_ATOMS: atom_id res chain seq x y z
N GLU A 1 -18.75 -46.05 -6.60
CA GLU A 1 -18.08 -45.41 -5.43
C GLU A 1 -17.53 -44.09 -5.88
N GLU A 2 -18.41 -43.07 -5.86
CA GLU A 2 -18.11 -41.73 -6.23
C GLU A 2 -17.49 -40.96 -5.05
N ASP A 3 -16.46 -40.27 -5.41
CA ASP A 3 -15.56 -39.46 -4.64
C ASP A 3 -16.26 -38.46 -3.71
N LEU A 4 -16.27 -38.73 -2.40
CA LEU A 4 -16.91 -37.92 -1.37
C LEU A 4 -15.97 -36.89 -0.75
N HIS A 5 -14.96 -36.42 -1.49
CA HIS A 5 -14.07 -35.37 -1.04
C HIS A 5 -14.30 -34.02 -1.73
N ALA A 6 -15.55 -33.58 -1.80
CA ALA A 6 -15.80 -32.16 -1.94
C ALA A 6 -15.48 -31.49 -0.59
N GLU A 7 -14.23 -31.10 -0.38
CA GLU A 7 -13.87 -30.20 0.70
C GLU A 7 -14.74 -28.96 0.61
N ARG A 8 -15.74 -28.85 1.46
CA ARG A 8 -16.41 -27.59 1.73
C ARG A 8 -15.34 -26.65 2.27
N ARG A 9 -14.72 -25.87 1.41
CA ARG A 9 -13.92 -24.73 1.82
C ARG A 9 -14.87 -23.76 2.50
N ILE A 10 -14.96 -23.83 3.81
CA ILE A 10 -15.68 -22.85 4.61
C ILE A 10 -14.89 -21.56 4.46
N ARG A 11 -15.36 -20.65 3.62
CA ARG A 11 -14.81 -19.29 3.58
C ARG A 11 -15.20 -18.62 4.89
N MET A 12 -14.20 -18.02 5.54
CA MET A 12 -14.44 -17.19 6.71
C MET A 12 -15.32 -16.01 6.29
N PRO A 13 -16.42 -15.69 7.02
CA PRO A 13 -17.23 -14.52 6.75
C PRO A 13 -16.41 -13.22 6.79
N ALA A 14 -16.78 -12.24 5.95
CA ALA A 14 -16.07 -10.95 5.89
C ALA A 14 -15.99 -10.26 7.26
N GLU A 15 -17.05 -10.32 8.06
CA GLU A 15 -17.10 -9.76 9.43
C GLU A 15 -16.08 -10.41 10.38
N GLU A 16 -15.86 -11.71 10.24
CA GLU A 16 -14.86 -12.43 11.05
C GLU A 16 -13.44 -12.08 10.62
N ILE A 17 -13.21 -11.97 9.30
CA ILE A 17 -11.93 -11.50 8.76
C ILE A 17 -11.65 -10.09 9.28
N GLN A 18 -12.61 -9.18 9.12
CA GLN A 18 -12.47 -7.78 9.56
C GLN A 18 -12.13 -7.70 11.05
N ARG A 19 -12.79 -8.47 11.88
CA ARG A 19 -12.53 -8.49 13.33
C ARG A 19 -11.11 -8.94 13.67
N LYS A 20 -10.56 -9.89 12.91
CA LYS A 20 -9.16 -10.33 13.08
C LYS A 20 -8.17 -9.27 12.64
N LEU A 21 -8.40 -8.65 11.48
CA LEU A 21 -7.57 -7.56 10.98
C LEU A 21 -7.55 -6.38 11.96
N ASP A 22 -8.71 -6.02 12.50
CA ASP A 22 -8.84 -4.93 13.47
C ASP A 22 -8.11 -5.25 14.79
N ALA A 23 -8.14 -6.50 15.24
CA ALA A 23 -7.42 -6.93 16.44
C ALA A 23 -5.90 -6.83 16.25
N ASP A 24 -5.38 -7.28 15.09
CA ASP A 24 -3.96 -7.18 14.76
C ASP A 24 -3.53 -5.71 14.65
N PHE A 25 -4.35 -4.88 14.00
CA PHE A 25 -4.10 -3.45 13.90
C PHE A 25 -4.06 -2.77 15.27
N ASN A 26 -5.01 -3.05 16.16
CA ASN A 26 -5.05 -2.48 17.50
C ASN A 26 -3.81 -2.82 18.33
N ASN A 27 -3.15 -3.92 18.03
CA ASN A 27 -1.90 -4.31 18.68
C ASN A 27 -0.67 -3.59 18.15
N LEU A 28 -0.70 -3.10 16.90
CA LEU A 28 0.50 -2.61 16.21
C LEU A 28 0.25 -1.27 15.49
N LYS A 29 -0.73 -0.50 15.92
CA LYS A 29 -1.19 0.65 15.15
C LYS A 29 -0.19 1.81 15.07
N ASP A 30 0.33 2.32 16.18
CA ASP A 30 1.18 3.51 16.08
C ASP A 30 1.83 4.04 17.36
N THR A 31 1.63 3.39 18.49
CA THR A 31 2.25 3.84 19.72
C THR A 31 3.78 3.63 19.68
N GLN A 32 4.50 4.34 20.53
CA GLN A 32 5.95 4.13 20.62
C GLN A 32 6.28 2.69 21.06
N ALA A 33 5.44 2.06 21.85
CA ALA A 33 5.59 0.65 22.21
C ALA A 33 5.42 -0.26 20.99
N ASP A 34 4.48 0.05 20.10
CA ASP A 34 4.25 -0.72 18.88
C ASP A 34 5.44 -0.63 17.92
N GLN A 35 6.10 0.53 17.83
CA GLN A 35 7.32 0.69 17.05
C GLN A 35 8.44 -0.26 17.49
N MET A 36 8.47 -0.61 18.74
CA MET A 36 9.51 -1.47 19.34
C MET A 36 9.01 -2.88 19.64
N SER A 37 7.83 -3.24 19.13
CA SER A 37 7.24 -4.56 19.34
C SER A 37 8.09 -5.67 18.69
N GLU A 38 8.11 -6.82 19.33
CA GLU A 38 8.66 -8.06 18.77
C GLU A 38 7.63 -8.82 17.93
N ASP A 39 6.36 -8.40 17.94
CA ASP A 39 5.29 -9.02 17.18
C ASP A 39 5.49 -8.85 15.68
N ARG A 40 5.16 -9.88 14.93
CA ARG A 40 5.19 -9.90 13.48
C ARG A 40 3.89 -10.52 12.98
N VAL A 41 3.24 -9.85 12.02
CA VAL A 41 1.94 -10.27 11.51
C VAL A 41 1.97 -10.36 9.99
N ALA A 42 1.34 -11.37 9.44
CA ALA A 42 1.13 -11.52 8.01
C ALA A 42 -0.35 -11.74 7.71
N HIS A 43 -0.94 -10.83 6.96
CA HIS A 43 -2.29 -10.97 6.40
C HIS A 43 -2.16 -11.57 4.99
N LEU A 44 -2.45 -12.85 4.86
CA LEU A 44 -2.28 -13.61 3.62
C LEU A 44 -3.65 -13.97 3.04
N PHE A 45 -3.96 -13.39 1.89
CA PHE A 45 -5.25 -13.59 1.22
C PHE A 45 -5.13 -14.63 0.11
N LYS A 46 -5.86 -15.72 0.22
CA LYS A 46 -6.02 -16.68 -0.88
C LYS A 46 -6.78 -16.03 -2.04
N PRO A 47 -6.64 -16.53 -3.29
CA PRO A 47 -7.41 -16.04 -4.41
C PRO A 47 -8.91 -15.93 -4.10
N GLY A 48 -9.49 -14.77 -4.41
CA GLY A 48 -10.90 -14.45 -4.14
C GLY A 48 -11.16 -12.96 -3.93
N ASN A 49 -12.41 -12.66 -3.62
CA ASN A 49 -12.88 -11.31 -3.32
C ASN A 49 -13.19 -11.17 -1.84
N TYR A 50 -12.83 -10.03 -1.25
CA TYR A 50 -12.96 -9.77 0.17
C TYR A 50 -13.54 -8.38 0.41
N ASP A 51 -14.65 -8.32 1.12
CA ASP A 51 -15.31 -7.06 1.49
C ASP A 51 -14.80 -6.63 2.86
N ILE A 52 -13.58 -6.11 2.90
CA ILE A 52 -12.88 -5.72 4.14
C ILE A 52 -12.04 -4.46 3.92
N THR A 53 -11.62 -3.85 5.01
CA THR A 53 -10.57 -2.84 5.03
C THR A 53 -9.46 -3.29 5.96
N ASP A 54 -8.23 -3.30 5.44
CA ASP A 54 -7.03 -3.65 6.18
C ASP A 54 -6.25 -2.38 6.53
N ASN A 55 -6.35 -1.98 7.80
CA ASN A 55 -5.47 -0.96 8.36
C ASN A 55 -4.14 -1.63 8.73
N VAL A 56 -3.07 -1.18 8.09
CA VAL A 56 -1.77 -1.85 8.18
C VAL A 56 -0.91 -1.18 9.24
N GLY A 57 -0.67 -1.88 10.34
CA GLY A 57 0.17 -1.44 11.45
C GLY A 57 1.64 -1.79 11.28
N TYR A 58 2.42 -1.55 12.33
CA TYR A 58 3.84 -1.91 12.38
C TYR A 58 4.04 -3.42 12.18
N TYR A 59 5.12 -3.79 11.52
CA TYR A 59 5.55 -5.17 11.33
C TYR A 59 4.48 -6.08 10.72
N THR A 60 3.54 -5.48 9.99
CA THR A 60 2.47 -6.16 9.30
C THR A 60 2.76 -6.22 7.81
N SER A 61 2.77 -7.44 7.25
CA SER A 61 2.89 -7.69 5.83
C SER A 61 1.56 -8.15 5.27
N VAL A 62 1.06 -7.49 4.23
CA VAL A 62 -0.19 -7.85 3.58
C VAL A 62 0.11 -8.38 2.18
N ALA A 63 -0.35 -9.57 1.85
CA ALA A 63 -0.07 -10.17 0.55
C ALA A 63 -1.22 -11.00 -0.01
N GLY A 64 -1.46 -10.86 -1.31
CA GLY A 64 -2.27 -11.79 -2.07
C GLY A 64 -1.44 -13.01 -2.49
N LEU A 65 -1.98 -14.21 -2.27
CA LEU A 65 -1.31 -15.49 -2.55
C LEU A 65 -1.60 -16.02 -3.96
N GLY A 66 -2.23 -15.24 -4.82
CA GLY A 66 -2.43 -15.59 -6.22
C GLY A 66 -1.16 -15.38 -7.04
N LYS A 67 -1.16 -15.91 -8.26
CA LYS A 67 -0.07 -15.71 -9.23
C LYS A 67 -0.01 -14.26 -9.72
N ASN A 68 -1.18 -13.64 -9.87
CA ASN A 68 -1.30 -12.29 -10.41
C ASN A 68 -2.02 -11.37 -9.43
N PRO A 69 -1.78 -10.04 -9.49
CA PRO A 69 -2.50 -9.07 -8.65
C PRO A 69 -4.02 -9.15 -8.75
N GLY A 70 -4.57 -9.57 -9.90
CA GLY A 70 -6.01 -9.71 -10.11
C GLY A 70 -6.64 -10.93 -9.44
N ASP A 71 -5.85 -11.86 -8.91
CA ASP A 71 -6.37 -13.07 -8.27
C ASP A 71 -6.98 -12.80 -6.88
N VAL A 72 -6.54 -11.75 -6.23
CA VAL A 72 -7.08 -11.29 -4.94
C VAL A 72 -7.63 -9.88 -5.11
N THR A 73 -8.90 -9.67 -4.79
CA THR A 73 -9.54 -8.36 -4.82
C THR A 73 -10.04 -7.98 -3.42
N ILE A 74 -9.59 -6.85 -2.94
CA ILE A 74 -10.09 -6.21 -1.73
C ILE A 74 -11.12 -5.14 -2.15
N ASN A 75 -12.38 -5.36 -1.82
CA ASN A 75 -13.44 -4.36 -1.95
C ASN A 75 -13.48 -3.53 -0.67
N GLY A 76 -12.62 -2.57 -0.59
CA GLY A 76 -12.31 -1.78 0.59
C GLY A 76 -10.93 -1.18 0.43
N ASP A 77 -10.27 -0.88 1.52
CA ASP A 77 -8.97 -0.23 1.51
C ASP A 77 -7.88 -1.15 2.08
N VAL A 78 -6.66 -1.01 1.56
CA VAL A 78 -5.44 -1.49 2.21
C VAL A 78 -4.64 -0.24 2.54
N THR A 79 -4.67 0.18 3.80
CA THR A 79 -4.42 1.58 4.12
C THR A 79 -3.50 1.80 5.30
N VAL A 80 -2.73 2.87 5.20
CA VAL A 80 -1.94 3.44 6.29
C VAL A 80 -2.26 4.93 6.37
N ASP A 81 -2.50 5.41 7.58
CA ASP A 81 -2.69 6.83 7.86
C ASP A 81 -1.84 7.24 9.07
N ALA A 82 -1.90 8.50 9.47
CA ALA A 82 -1.38 8.95 10.74
C ALA A 82 -2.33 8.52 11.85
N PHE A 83 -2.08 7.35 12.43
CA PHE A 83 -2.97 6.72 13.39
C PHE A 83 -2.74 7.17 14.85
N ASN A 84 -1.67 7.93 15.09
CA ASN A 84 -1.32 8.35 16.45
C ASN A 84 -2.15 9.57 16.86
N GLU A 85 -3.12 9.35 17.73
CA GLU A 85 -4.00 10.39 18.23
C GLU A 85 -3.27 11.47 19.04
N SER A 86 -2.11 11.15 19.61
CA SER A 86 -1.27 12.10 20.35
C SER A 86 -0.35 12.94 19.48
N ASP A 87 -0.22 12.59 18.20
CA ASP A 87 0.64 13.26 17.22
C ASP A 87 -0.08 13.35 15.88
N GLU A 88 -1.16 14.09 15.88
CA GLU A 88 -2.10 14.20 14.76
C GLU A 88 -1.40 14.61 13.47
N GLY A 89 -1.66 13.86 12.42
CA GLY A 89 -1.13 14.14 11.09
C GLY A 89 0.32 13.73 10.88
N ASN A 90 0.98 13.11 11.85
CA ASN A 90 2.36 12.66 11.69
C ASN A 90 2.42 11.19 11.26
N ALA A 91 2.74 10.95 9.99
CA ALA A 91 3.01 9.64 9.44
C ALA A 91 4.52 9.40 9.20
N THR A 92 5.39 10.27 9.69
CA THR A 92 6.84 10.13 9.48
C THR A 92 7.45 8.94 10.22
N GLN A 93 6.71 8.34 11.12
CA GLN A 93 7.09 7.14 11.88
C GLN A 93 6.45 5.85 11.35
N ASN A 94 5.69 5.91 10.27
CA ASN A 94 4.99 4.76 9.68
C ASN A 94 5.95 3.88 8.88
N PHE A 95 6.79 3.12 9.58
CA PHE A 95 7.80 2.21 9.02
C PHE A 95 7.37 0.75 9.07
N TRP A 96 8.16 -0.13 8.47
CA TRP A 96 8.18 -1.59 8.64
C TRP A 96 6.81 -2.24 8.44
N ARG A 97 6.27 -2.02 7.26
CA ARG A 97 5.03 -2.68 6.80
C ARG A 97 5.09 -2.84 5.30
N SER A 98 4.22 -3.66 4.74
CA SER A 98 4.20 -3.86 3.30
C SER A 98 2.83 -4.27 2.80
N ALA A 99 2.58 -3.99 1.51
CA ALA A 99 1.44 -4.56 0.79
C ALA A 99 1.90 -5.02 -0.59
N GLU A 100 1.49 -6.21 -1.00
CA GLU A 100 1.87 -6.74 -2.31
C GLU A 100 0.84 -7.67 -2.95
N ASN A 101 0.84 -7.69 -4.27
CA ASN A 101 0.19 -8.66 -5.12
C ASN A 101 -1.32 -8.77 -4.93
N MET A 102 -2.04 -7.65 -5.04
CA MET A 102 -3.49 -7.66 -4.99
C MET A 102 -4.11 -6.48 -5.73
N THR A 103 -5.39 -6.61 -6.01
CA THR A 103 -6.24 -5.54 -6.53
C THR A 103 -7.02 -4.92 -5.38
N VAL A 104 -7.05 -3.60 -5.31
CA VAL A 104 -7.82 -2.83 -4.33
C VAL A 104 -8.86 -1.98 -5.05
N LYS A 105 -10.10 -2.10 -4.62
CA LYS A 105 -11.21 -1.23 -5.03
C LYS A 105 -11.61 -0.40 -3.82
N PRO A 106 -11.01 0.79 -3.65
CA PRO A 106 -11.21 1.58 -2.43
C PRO A 106 -12.66 2.03 -2.30
N SER A 107 -13.19 1.96 -1.08
CA SER A 107 -14.60 2.26 -0.79
C SER A 107 -14.99 3.69 -1.14
N SER A 108 -14.08 4.64 -0.93
CA SER A 108 -14.28 6.07 -1.25
C SER A 108 -13.83 6.45 -2.66
N GLY A 109 -13.26 5.51 -3.42
CA GLY A 109 -12.58 5.79 -4.68
C GLY A 109 -11.10 6.16 -4.53
N THR A 110 -10.61 6.35 -3.30
CA THR A 110 -9.23 6.69 -2.99
C THR A 110 -8.68 5.76 -1.91
N ASN A 111 -7.56 5.10 -2.20
CA ASN A 111 -6.78 4.36 -1.21
C ASN A 111 -5.69 5.26 -0.64
N ARG A 112 -5.40 5.14 0.65
CA ARG A 112 -4.36 5.91 1.31
C ARG A 112 -3.19 5.01 1.73
N TRP A 113 -1.99 5.44 1.39
CA TRP A 113 -0.76 4.78 1.81
C TRP A 113 0.23 5.84 2.33
N ALA A 114 -0.09 6.39 3.51
CA ALA A 114 0.67 7.46 4.15
C ALA A 114 1.80 6.86 4.98
N VAL A 115 2.90 6.53 4.34
CA VAL A 115 4.03 5.83 4.94
C VAL A 115 5.31 6.65 4.91
N SER A 116 6.28 6.17 5.66
CA SER A 116 7.68 6.55 5.56
C SER A 116 8.51 5.36 5.10
N GLN A 117 9.82 5.33 5.35
CA GLN A 117 10.72 4.33 4.82
C GLN A 117 10.36 2.90 5.25
N ALA A 118 10.86 1.91 4.53
CA ALA A 118 10.64 0.48 4.80
C ALA A 118 9.16 0.08 4.78
N ALA A 119 8.41 0.61 3.82
CA ALA A 119 7.01 0.31 3.61
C ALA A 119 6.70 0.10 2.12
N PRO A 120 7.27 -0.94 1.47
CA PRO A 120 7.10 -1.17 0.05
C PRO A 120 5.67 -1.52 -0.32
N PHE A 121 5.26 -1.01 -1.49
CA PHE A 121 3.97 -1.23 -2.10
C PHE A 121 4.23 -1.79 -3.50
N ARG A 122 4.06 -3.10 -3.67
CA ARG A 122 4.54 -3.80 -4.88
C ARG A 122 3.47 -4.66 -5.51
N ARG A 123 3.44 -4.70 -6.84
CA ARG A 123 2.47 -5.51 -7.59
C ARG A 123 1.04 -5.27 -7.13
N MET A 124 0.72 -4.02 -6.86
CA MET A 124 -0.62 -3.58 -6.48
C MET A 124 -1.36 -3.04 -7.70
N ASN A 125 -2.64 -3.33 -7.77
CA ASN A 125 -3.54 -2.76 -8.77
C ASN A 125 -4.62 -1.95 -8.04
N ILE A 126 -4.46 -0.64 -8.00
CA ILE A 126 -5.41 0.27 -7.36
C ILE A 126 -6.41 0.74 -8.41
N GLN A 127 -7.66 0.35 -8.25
CA GLN A 127 -8.75 0.79 -9.11
C GLN A 127 -9.41 2.04 -8.51
N GLY A 128 -8.74 3.15 -8.67
CA GLY A 128 -9.11 4.46 -8.12
C GLY A 128 -7.88 5.34 -7.97
N ASP A 129 -7.99 6.32 -7.10
CA ASP A 129 -6.91 7.22 -6.72
C ASP A 129 -6.04 6.65 -5.59
N LEU A 130 -4.84 7.19 -5.43
CA LEU A 130 -3.92 6.83 -4.36
C LEU A 130 -3.34 8.10 -3.72
N ASP A 131 -3.57 8.25 -2.42
CA ASP A 131 -3.01 9.33 -1.62
C ASP A 131 -1.82 8.82 -0.80
N LEU A 132 -0.68 9.52 -0.88
CA LEU A 132 0.57 9.17 -0.22
C LEU A 132 0.85 10.00 1.04
N TYR A 133 -0.13 10.69 1.55
CA TYR A 133 -0.05 11.61 2.67
C TYR A 133 -1.19 11.37 3.67
N PRO A 134 -1.06 11.81 4.93
CA PRO A 134 -2.11 11.66 5.93
C PRO A 134 -3.38 12.41 5.56
N LYS A 135 -4.53 11.85 5.92
CA LYS A 135 -5.85 12.46 5.69
C LYS A 135 -5.98 13.86 6.29
N SER A 136 -5.33 14.10 7.44
CA SER A 136 -5.26 15.41 8.09
C SER A 136 -4.32 16.41 7.40
N TYR A 137 -3.74 16.06 6.25
CA TYR A 137 -2.73 16.86 5.54
C TYR A 137 -1.47 17.13 6.39
N GLY A 138 -1.07 16.15 7.18
CA GLY A 138 0.17 16.19 7.96
C GLY A 138 1.40 15.76 7.15
N TRP A 139 2.34 15.09 7.78
CA TRP A 139 3.63 14.75 7.18
C TRP A 139 3.82 13.25 6.99
N ALA A 140 4.50 12.89 5.89
CA ALA A 140 5.05 11.58 5.63
C ALA A 140 6.43 11.76 4.98
N SER A 141 7.34 10.79 5.13
CA SER A 141 8.76 11.01 4.84
C SER A 141 9.39 9.91 4.03
N GLY A 142 8.86 9.67 2.84
CA GLY A 142 9.41 8.74 1.89
C GLY A 142 8.64 7.44 1.78
N GLY A 143 8.79 6.80 0.63
CA GLY A 143 8.17 5.53 0.36
C GLY A 143 8.57 4.98 -1.01
N TYR A 144 8.02 3.83 -1.36
CA TYR A 144 8.41 3.07 -2.53
C TYR A 144 7.22 2.33 -3.14
N ILE A 145 7.04 2.51 -4.43
CA ILE A 145 6.10 1.73 -5.25
C ILE A 145 6.84 1.07 -6.42
N ALA A 146 6.54 -0.19 -6.68
CA ALA A 146 7.09 -0.91 -7.82
C ALA A 146 6.08 -1.87 -8.46
N ASP A 147 6.22 -2.08 -9.77
CA ASP A 147 5.49 -3.09 -10.53
C ASP A 147 3.97 -3.02 -10.31
N SER A 148 3.45 -1.81 -10.23
CA SER A 148 2.07 -1.52 -9.81
C SER A 148 1.31 -0.74 -10.88
N LYS A 149 0.00 -0.63 -10.66
CA LYS A 149 -0.88 0.18 -11.49
C LYS A 149 -1.87 0.94 -10.59
N VAL A 150 -1.99 2.23 -10.86
CA VAL A 150 -3.01 3.09 -10.26
C VAL A 150 -3.85 3.69 -11.39
N SER A 151 -5.12 3.37 -11.46
CA SER A 151 -5.98 3.81 -12.59
C SER A 151 -6.29 5.29 -12.54
N GLY A 152 -6.36 5.88 -11.37
CA GLY A 152 -6.62 7.30 -11.16
C GLY A 152 -5.35 8.12 -10.94
N THR A 153 -5.48 9.16 -10.13
CA THR A 153 -4.38 10.05 -9.77
C THR A 153 -3.70 9.58 -8.49
N THR A 154 -2.37 9.56 -8.51
CA THR A 154 -1.55 9.43 -7.31
C THR A 154 -1.13 10.80 -6.85
N GLU A 155 -1.50 11.17 -5.63
CA GLU A 155 -1.21 12.48 -5.05
C GLU A 155 -0.22 12.34 -3.90
N SER A 156 0.89 13.08 -3.99
CA SER A 156 1.90 13.10 -2.94
C SER A 156 1.63 14.15 -1.86
N ALA A 157 1.03 15.30 -2.22
CA ALA A 157 0.72 16.43 -1.33
C ALA A 157 1.86 16.72 -0.34
N SER A 158 1.67 16.46 0.94
CA SER A 158 2.67 16.68 1.99
C SER A 158 3.71 15.56 2.15
N GLN A 159 3.63 14.49 1.34
CA GLN A 159 4.67 13.46 1.29
C GLN A 159 5.99 14.09 0.83
N GLN A 160 7.04 13.94 1.62
CA GLN A 160 8.29 14.67 1.40
C GLN A 160 9.10 14.13 0.23
N GLN A 161 9.17 12.82 0.07
CA GLN A 161 9.94 12.20 -1.00
C GLN A 161 9.36 10.84 -1.37
N TRP A 162 9.54 10.41 -2.63
CA TRP A 162 8.98 9.16 -3.11
C TRP A 162 9.81 8.56 -4.25
N TYR A 163 9.93 7.26 -4.25
CA TYR A 163 10.49 6.53 -5.37
C TYR A 163 9.47 5.58 -6.00
N THR A 164 9.30 5.69 -7.30
CA THR A 164 8.46 4.80 -8.10
C THR A 164 9.28 4.16 -9.21
N ARG A 165 9.16 2.84 -9.40
CA ARG A 165 9.69 2.18 -10.59
C ARG A 165 8.68 1.25 -11.25
N ASP A 166 8.78 1.13 -12.57
CA ASP A 166 8.04 0.15 -13.38
C ASP A 166 6.55 0.08 -13.03
N THR A 167 5.92 1.23 -12.99
CA THR A 167 4.54 1.43 -12.55
C THR A 167 3.77 2.28 -13.55
N ASP A 168 2.48 2.03 -13.67
CA ASP A 168 1.56 2.83 -14.47
C ASP A 168 0.69 3.69 -13.56
N TYR A 169 0.78 5.01 -13.69
CA TYR A 169 -0.13 5.96 -13.09
C TYR A 169 -1.08 6.52 -14.12
N GLY A 170 -2.36 6.68 -13.78
CA GLY A 170 -3.29 7.50 -14.57
C GLY A 170 -2.81 8.95 -14.63
N ALA A 171 -2.40 9.49 -13.48
CA ALA A 171 -1.72 10.77 -13.34
C ALA A 171 -0.92 10.80 -12.03
N TRP A 172 0.02 11.73 -11.95
CA TRP A 172 0.73 12.08 -10.71
C TRP A 172 0.54 13.55 -10.40
N ASP A 173 0.33 13.86 -9.12
CA ASP A 173 0.27 15.23 -8.63
C ASP A 173 1.14 15.41 -7.38
N GLY A 174 1.76 16.57 -7.28
CA GLY A 174 2.50 17.00 -6.10
C GLY A 174 3.99 16.68 -6.10
N GLY A 175 4.65 17.20 -5.08
CA GLY A 175 6.07 17.01 -4.80
C GLY A 175 6.58 18.06 -3.82
N VAL A 176 7.28 17.63 -2.77
CA VAL A 176 7.85 18.54 -1.76
C VAL A 176 9.36 18.65 -1.91
N TRP A 177 10.08 17.55 -1.77
CA TRP A 177 11.55 17.59 -1.84
C TRP A 177 12.11 16.87 -3.03
N ASN A 178 11.70 15.63 -3.25
CA ASN A 178 12.26 14.80 -4.31
C ASN A 178 11.33 13.64 -4.65
N MET A 179 10.80 13.66 -5.87
CA MET A 179 9.98 12.60 -6.43
C MET A 179 10.72 12.00 -7.63
N THR A 180 11.14 10.75 -7.51
CA THR A 180 11.92 10.06 -8.55
C THR A 180 11.12 8.93 -9.17
N PHE A 181 11.11 8.89 -10.50
CA PHE A 181 10.38 7.92 -11.30
C PHE A 181 11.32 7.21 -12.26
N SER A 182 11.28 5.89 -12.28
CA SER A 182 12.09 5.06 -13.17
C SER A 182 11.18 4.08 -13.94
N GLY A 183 11.13 4.21 -15.27
CA GLY A 183 10.27 3.34 -16.09
C GLY A 183 8.78 3.48 -15.79
N VAL A 184 8.29 4.68 -15.54
CA VAL A 184 6.92 4.94 -15.09
C VAL A 184 6.11 5.60 -16.19
N ASN A 185 4.99 4.98 -16.57
CA ASN A 185 3.99 5.60 -17.43
C ASN A 185 3.12 6.55 -16.60
N GLY A 186 2.81 7.73 -17.15
CA GLY A 186 2.05 8.76 -16.44
C GLY A 186 2.86 9.56 -15.41
N ALA A 187 4.18 9.38 -15.36
CA ALA A 187 5.06 10.21 -14.56
C ALA A 187 5.16 11.63 -15.13
N PRO A 188 5.35 12.65 -14.26
CA PRO A 188 5.64 13.99 -14.74
C PRO A 188 7.01 14.04 -15.43
N ALA A 189 7.18 15.01 -16.33
CA ALA A 189 8.48 15.28 -16.92
C ALA A 189 9.49 15.74 -15.85
N THR A 190 10.76 15.50 -16.09
CA THR A 190 11.82 16.02 -15.20
C THR A 190 11.78 17.54 -15.15
N SER A 191 11.75 18.08 -13.96
CA SER A 191 11.64 19.51 -13.68
C SER A 191 12.47 19.95 -12.47
N PHE A 192 13.16 18.99 -11.82
CA PHE A 192 13.95 19.25 -10.63
C PHE A 192 14.84 20.51 -10.78
N PRO A 193 14.91 21.43 -9.81
CA PRO A 193 14.38 21.32 -8.46
C PRO A 193 12.93 21.83 -8.28
N GLU A 194 12.32 22.45 -9.26
CA GLU A 194 11.00 23.08 -9.07
C GLU A 194 10.07 22.91 -10.30
N PRO A 195 9.02 22.07 -10.20
CA PRO A 195 8.73 21.07 -9.15
C PRO A 195 9.83 20.00 -9.01
N PRO A 196 9.96 19.35 -7.83
CA PRO A 196 11.09 18.45 -7.58
C PRO A 196 10.87 17.04 -8.19
N HIS A 197 10.67 16.97 -9.49
CA HIS A 197 10.43 15.74 -10.22
C HIS A 197 11.66 15.32 -11.04
N THR A 198 12.05 14.05 -10.92
CA THR A 198 13.08 13.43 -11.76
C THR A 198 12.56 12.14 -12.36
N SER A 199 12.48 12.07 -13.68
CA SER A 199 11.99 10.91 -14.41
C SER A 199 13.05 10.36 -15.35
N VAL A 200 13.31 9.05 -15.27
CA VAL A 200 14.14 8.32 -16.22
C VAL A 200 13.29 7.32 -16.99
N LYS A 201 13.60 7.15 -18.26
CA LYS A 201 12.75 6.42 -19.20
C LYS A 201 12.56 4.95 -18.86
N SER A 202 13.56 4.32 -18.30
CA SER A 202 13.54 2.89 -17.99
C SER A 202 14.39 2.58 -16.78
N THR A 203 14.03 1.53 -16.07
CA THR A 203 14.85 0.95 -15.02
C THR A 203 15.92 0.08 -15.65
N PRO A 204 17.22 0.45 -15.55
CA PRO A 204 18.26 -0.29 -16.28
C PRO A 204 18.52 -1.69 -15.74
N VAL A 205 18.50 -1.84 -14.43
CA VAL A 205 18.63 -3.13 -13.72
C VAL A 205 17.83 -3.09 -12.44
N SER A 206 17.08 -4.15 -12.14
CA SER A 206 16.42 -4.35 -10.86
C SER A 206 16.59 -5.80 -10.39
N ALA A 207 16.59 -6.00 -9.09
CA ALA A 207 16.54 -7.32 -8.48
C ALA A 207 15.31 -7.37 -7.59
N ASP A 208 14.36 -8.21 -7.98
CA ASP A 208 13.12 -8.41 -7.25
C ASP A 208 13.18 -9.71 -6.45
N VAL A 209 12.35 -9.76 -5.39
CA VAL A 209 12.15 -11.03 -4.70
C VAL A 209 11.47 -12.03 -5.63
N PRO A 210 11.78 -13.32 -5.54
CA PRO A 210 11.08 -14.36 -6.28
C PRO A 210 9.59 -14.37 -5.94
N TYR A 211 8.76 -14.72 -6.91
CA TYR A 211 7.32 -14.87 -6.76
C TYR A 211 6.94 -16.35 -6.76
#